data_47e3fb4227bf5f2c3a0486232c655c07
#
_entry.id   47e3fb4227bf5f2c3a0486232c655c07
#
_cell.length_a   1.000
_cell.length_b   1.000
_cell.length_c   1.000
_cell.angle_alpha   90.00
_cell.angle_beta   90.00
_cell.angle_gamma   90.00
#
_symmetry.space_group_name_H-M   'P 1'
#
loop_
_entity.id
_entity.type
_entity.pdbx_description
1 polymer ?
#
loop_
_entity_poly.entity_id
_entity_poly.type
_entity_poly.pdbx_seq_one_letter_code
_entity_poly.pdbx_strand_id
1 'polypeptide(L)'
;SDGVDVRPLRQITGEAEFNEVYFTDVKIPDSQRLGAVGDGWKVSLTTLMNERLAVGDASGPDFEEAFSLARGQDLNGKLAIENDSVREKLADWYCQQSGLKYAKYRNISALSRGETPGPQSSITKIVSGNKLQEIANFGLDMLDSAGIVRSEEEGAEQSMYQFGFWGAAGIRIAGGTDEILKNIISEQVLGMPQDMRADKGLPFNEIPTGNK
;
A
#
# COMPACT_ATOMS: atom_id res chain seq x y z
N SER A 1 -13.85 21.50 -16.92
CA SER A 1 -14.62 22.63 -16.33
C SER A 1 -13.71 23.82 -16.28
N ASP A 2 -14.24 25.01 -16.56
CA ASP A 2 -13.50 26.27 -16.39
C ASP A 2 -13.06 26.40 -14.94
N GLY A 3 -11.83 26.89 -14.71
CA GLY A 3 -11.28 27.06 -13.38
C GLY A 3 -10.57 25.84 -12.79
N VAL A 4 -10.46 24.74 -13.54
CA VAL A 4 -9.65 23.58 -13.13
C VAL A 4 -8.28 23.64 -13.84
N ASP A 5 -7.20 23.71 -13.06
CA ASP A 5 -5.82 23.65 -13.54
C ASP A 5 -5.16 22.38 -12.99
N VAL A 6 -4.57 21.56 -13.88
CA VAL A 6 -3.96 20.27 -13.54
C VAL A 6 -2.49 20.30 -13.91
N ARG A 7 -1.61 20.11 -12.92
CA ARG A 7 -0.15 20.15 -13.08
C ARG A 7 0.46 18.81 -12.71
N PRO A 8 1.15 18.10 -13.64
CA PRO A 8 1.79 16.85 -13.36
C PRO A 8 2.88 16.99 -12.28
N LEU A 9 2.92 16.04 -11.34
CA LEU A 9 3.97 15.91 -10.34
C LEU A 9 4.94 14.79 -10.73
N ARG A 10 6.20 15.13 -10.93
CA ARG A 10 7.23 14.13 -11.21
C ARG A 10 7.65 13.44 -9.93
N GLN A 11 7.52 12.12 -9.93
CA GLN A 11 7.87 11.24 -8.81
C GLN A 11 9.36 10.86 -8.84
N ILE A 12 9.85 10.25 -7.76
CA ILE A 12 11.23 9.73 -7.67
C ILE A 12 11.50 8.63 -8.69
N THR A 13 10.48 7.91 -9.14
CA THR A 13 10.55 6.91 -10.21
C THR A 13 10.85 7.52 -11.58
N GLY A 14 10.64 8.84 -11.73
CA GLY A 14 10.75 9.58 -12.98
C GLY A 14 9.42 9.73 -13.73
N GLU A 15 8.38 9.05 -13.31
CA GLU A 15 7.02 9.10 -13.85
C GLU A 15 6.24 10.29 -13.27
N ALA A 16 5.08 10.60 -13.85
CA ALA A 16 4.19 11.68 -13.42
C ALA A 16 2.75 11.18 -13.37
N GLU A 17 2.49 10.16 -12.53
CA GLU A 17 1.17 9.56 -12.34
C GLU A 17 0.26 10.39 -11.42
N PHE A 18 0.85 11.29 -10.62
CA PHE A 18 0.13 12.19 -9.74
C PHE A 18 0.10 13.60 -10.30
N ASN A 19 -0.92 14.36 -9.87
CA ASN A 19 -1.12 15.73 -10.31
C ASN A 19 -1.46 16.63 -9.12
N GLU A 20 -0.99 17.87 -9.16
CA GLU A 20 -1.61 18.95 -8.40
C GLU A 20 -2.85 19.43 -9.14
N VAL A 21 -3.96 19.58 -8.45
CA VAL A 21 -5.21 20.06 -9.04
C VAL A 21 -5.67 21.30 -8.29
N TYR A 22 -5.80 22.39 -9.03
CA TYR A 22 -6.26 23.67 -8.50
C TYR A 22 -7.68 23.95 -8.99
N PHE A 23 -8.53 24.37 -8.07
CA PHE A 23 -9.91 24.75 -8.35
C PHE A 23 -10.07 26.25 -8.04
N THR A 24 -10.33 27.05 -9.07
CA THR A 24 -10.55 28.51 -8.93
C THR A 24 -11.96 28.83 -9.43
N ASP A 25 -12.85 29.18 -8.50
CA ASP A 25 -14.25 29.52 -8.78
C ASP A 25 -15.02 28.49 -9.64
N VAL A 26 -14.66 27.23 -9.52
CA VAL A 26 -15.30 26.13 -10.29
C VAL A 26 -16.76 26.00 -9.86
N LYS A 27 -17.66 26.09 -10.83
CA LYS A 27 -19.12 25.96 -10.64
C LYS A 27 -19.58 24.57 -11.09
N ILE A 28 -20.19 23.82 -10.20
CA ILE A 28 -20.76 22.50 -10.47
C ILE A 28 -22.27 22.58 -10.23
N PRO A 29 -23.11 22.22 -11.21
CA PRO A 29 -24.56 22.16 -11.02
C PRO A 29 -24.93 21.19 -9.89
N ASP A 30 -25.92 21.54 -9.07
CA ASP A 30 -26.36 20.70 -7.94
C ASP A 30 -26.87 19.32 -8.41
N SER A 31 -27.34 19.22 -9.64
CA SER A 31 -27.74 17.95 -10.26
C SER A 31 -26.60 16.92 -10.40
N GLN A 32 -25.33 17.36 -10.30
CA GLN A 32 -24.13 16.49 -10.31
C GLN A 32 -23.66 16.13 -8.90
N ARG A 33 -24.36 16.55 -7.86
CA ARG A 33 -24.06 16.19 -6.48
C ARG A 33 -24.33 14.70 -6.23
N LEU A 34 -23.39 14.04 -5.58
CA LEU A 34 -23.56 12.65 -5.12
C LEU A 34 -24.06 12.65 -3.67
N GLY A 35 -25.17 11.99 -3.43
CA GLY A 35 -25.81 11.91 -2.11
C GLY A 35 -26.57 13.18 -1.70
N ALA A 36 -27.10 13.19 -0.48
CA ALA A 36 -27.80 14.32 0.07
C ALA A 36 -26.84 15.41 0.57
N VAL A 37 -27.35 16.61 0.83
CA VAL A 37 -26.58 17.68 1.50
C VAL A 37 -26.17 17.17 2.89
N GLY A 38 -24.88 17.25 3.20
CA GLY A 38 -24.31 16.74 4.45
C GLY A 38 -23.78 15.29 4.40
N ASP A 39 -24.08 14.51 3.35
CA ASP A 39 -23.66 13.09 3.21
C ASP A 39 -22.24 12.91 2.65
N GLY A 40 -21.48 13.96 2.43
CA GLY A 40 -20.17 13.90 1.79
C GLY A 40 -19.21 12.87 2.41
N TRP A 41 -19.19 12.75 3.74
CA TRP A 41 -18.39 11.75 4.44
C TRP A 41 -18.79 10.32 4.09
N LYS A 42 -20.09 10.02 4.05
CA LYS A 42 -20.63 8.71 3.69
C LYS A 42 -20.29 8.35 2.24
N VAL A 43 -20.41 9.31 1.31
CA VAL A 43 -20.04 9.15 -0.09
C VAL A 43 -18.55 8.84 -0.23
N SER A 44 -17.68 9.60 0.46
CA SER A 44 -16.24 9.39 0.47
C SER A 44 -15.85 8.01 1.01
N LEU A 45 -16.47 7.57 2.11
CA LEU A 45 -16.23 6.23 2.66
C LEU A 45 -16.60 5.13 1.67
N THR A 46 -17.70 5.28 0.93
CA THR A 46 -18.08 4.30 -0.10
C THR A 46 -17.01 4.18 -1.18
N THR A 47 -16.46 5.30 -1.64
CA THR A 47 -15.35 5.32 -2.62
C THR A 47 -14.10 4.63 -2.05
N LEU A 48 -13.66 5.02 -0.85
CA LEU A 48 -12.46 4.47 -0.21
C LEU A 48 -12.58 2.96 0.08
N MET A 49 -13.76 2.48 0.42
CA MET A 49 -13.98 1.04 0.64
C MET A 49 -13.85 0.23 -0.66
N ASN A 50 -14.35 0.76 -1.78
CA ASN A 50 -14.21 0.12 -3.08
C ASN A 50 -12.76 0.16 -3.58
N GLU A 51 -12.05 1.26 -3.38
CA GLU A 51 -10.63 1.39 -3.72
C GLU A 51 -9.79 0.33 -3.00
N ARG A 52 -10.02 0.05 -1.72
CA ARG A 52 -9.31 -0.98 -0.95
C ARG A 52 -9.38 -2.38 -1.56
N LEU A 53 -10.44 -2.69 -2.28
CA LEU A 53 -10.56 -3.98 -2.99
C LEU A 53 -9.59 -4.07 -4.17
N ALA A 54 -9.20 -2.93 -4.75
CA ALA A 54 -8.28 -2.84 -5.88
C ALA A 54 -6.79 -2.76 -5.44
N VAL A 55 -6.50 -2.23 -4.24
CA VAL A 55 -5.12 -1.97 -3.74
C VAL A 55 -4.44 -3.23 -3.16
N GLY A 56 -4.98 -4.42 -3.34
CA GLY A 56 -4.48 -5.63 -2.69
C GLY A 56 -3.29 -6.34 -3.35
N ASP A 57 -2.98 -6.06 -4.60
CA ASP A 57 -1.91 -6.71 -5.35
C ASP A 57 -0.80 -5.66 -5.61
N ALA A 58 0.19 -5.58 -4.71
CA ALA A 58 1.37 -4.74 -4.92
C ALA A 58 2.15 -5.26 -6.14
N SER A 59 2.36 -4.39 -7.13
CA SER A 59 3.21 -4.68 -8.28
C SER A 59 4.67 -4.58 -7.86
N GLY A 60 5.47 -5.61 -8.11
CA GLY A 60 6.90 -5.62 -7.78
C GLY A 60 7.41 -7.03 -7.47
N PRO A 61 8.68 -7.16 -7.03
CA PRO A 61 9.25 -8.46 -6.71
C PRO A 61 8.55 -9.11 -5.51
N ASP A 62 8.35 -10.40 -5.60
CA ASP A 62 7.76 -11.24 -4.56
C ASP A 62 8.72 -12.38 -4.17
N PHE A 63 8.22 -13.38 -3.46
CA PHE A 63 9.01 -14.52 -2.98
C PHE A 63 9.72 -15.26 -4.12
N GLU A 64 9.06 -15.48 -5.26
CA GLU A 64 9.63 -16.20 -6.39
C GLU A 64 10.87 -15.52 -6.97
N GLU A 65 10.84 -14.20 -7.12
CA GLU A 65 11.96 -13.41 -7.61
C GLU A 65 13.11 -13.41 -6.60
N ALA A 66 12.82 -13.23 -5.32
CA ALA A 66 13.82 -13.28 -4.24
C ALA A 66 14.47 -14.68 -4.15
N PHE A 67 13.68 -15.74 -4.30
CA PHE A 67 14.16 -17.11 -4.29
C PHE A 67 15.03 -17.41 -5.51
N SER A 68 14.63 -16.95 -6.70
CA SER A 68 15.40 -17.08 -7.93
C SER A 68 16.75 -16.37 -7.83
N LEU A 69 16.76 -15.13 -7.35
CA LEU A 69 17.97 -14.35 -7.13
C LEU A 69 18.92 -15.07 -6.15
N ALA A 70 18.42 -15.53 -5.01
CA ALA A 70 19.25 -16.23 -4.02
C ALA A 70 19.87 -17.54 -4.53
N ARG A 71 19.24 -18.20 -5.52
CA ARG A 71 19.77 -19.40 -6.17
C ARG A 71 20.84 -19.10 -7.19
N GLY A 72 20.87 -17.90 -7.75
CA GLY A 72 21.82 -17.50 -8.79
C GLY A 72 22.99 -16.65 -8.29
N GLN A 73 22.81 -15.97 -7.16
CA GLN A 73 23.76 -14.99 -6.65
C GLN A 73 24.84 -15.64 -5.78
N ASP A 74 26.11 -15.25 -6.00
CA ASP A 74 27.22 -15.59 -5.11
C ASP A 74 27.22 -14.68 -3.87
N LEU A 75 27.39 -15.27 -2.71
CA LEU A 75 27.59 -14.58 -1.44
C LEU A 75 28.82 -15.13 -0.73
N ASN A 76 29.96 -14.44 -0.84
CA ASN A 76 31.23 -14.84 -0.23
C ASN A 76 31.72 -16.23 -0.69
N GLY A 77 31.63 -16.54 -1.98
CA GLY A 77 32.12 -17.79 -2.60
C GLY A 77 31.18 -18.97 -2.44
N LYS A 78 29.93 -18.75 -2.05
CA LYS A 78 28.84 -19.75 -2.01
C LYS A 78 27.57 -19.15 -2.57
N LEU A 79 26.64 -20.01 -2.99
CA LEU A 79 25.32 -19.52 -3.39
C LEU A 79 24.60 -18.89 -2.17
N ALA A 80 23.94 -17.75 -2.39
CA ALA A 80 23.23 -17.05 -1.31
C ALA A 80 22.16 -17.93 -0.66
N ILE A 81 21.54 -18.83 -1.40
CA ILE A 81 20.56 -19.80 -0.87
C ILE A 81 21.15 -20.78 0.16
N GLU A 82 22.46 -20.94 0.23
CA GLU A 82 23.14 -21.79 1.23
C GLU A 82 23.35 -21.07 2.57
N ASN A 83 23.14 -19.75 2.60
CA ASN A 83 23.24 -18.95 3.81
C ASN A 83 21.97 -19.06 4.67
N ASP A 84 22.12 -19.39 5.94
CA ASP A 84 20.99 -19.62 6.85
C ASP A 84 20.11 -18.36 7.04
N SER A 85 20.70 -17.16 7.11
CA SER A 85 19.95 -15.92 7.25
C SER A 85 19.14 -15.59 5.99
N VAL A 86 19.66 -15.92 4.81
CA VAL A 86 18.92 -15.80 3.56
C VAL A 86 17.75 -16.78 3.52
N ARG A 87 17.99 -18.02 3.92
CA ARG A 87 16.95 -19.06 3.99
C ARG A 87 15.83 -18.71 4.96
N GLU A 88 16.18 -18.12 6.12
CA GLU A 88 15.21 -17.65 7.11
C GLU A 88 14.29 -16.57 6.53
N LYS A 89 14.86 -15.55 5.88
CA LYS A 89 14.07 -14.50 5.21
C LYS A 89 13.15 -15.09 4.13
N LEU A 90 13.68 -15.96 3.28
CA LEU A 90 12.88 -16.61 2.23
C LEU A 90 11.73 -17.44 2.83
N ALA A 91 11.96 -18.17 3.90
CA ALA A 91 10.93 -18.95 4.56
C ALA A 91 9.83 -18.04 5.16
N ASP A 92 10.20 -16.91 5.75
CA ASP A 92 9.24 -15.94 6.27
C ASP A 92 8.39 -15.34 5.16
N TRP A 93 8.99 -14.87 4.06
CA TRP A 93 8.24 -14.34 2.92
C TRP A 93 7.34 -15.37 2.24
N TYR A 94 7.77 -16.63 2.16
CA TYR A 94 6.91 -17.71 1.69
C TYR A 94 5.68 -17.89 2.59
N CYS A 95 5.85 -17.83 3.92
CA CYS A 95 4.75 -17.91 4.87
C CYS A 95 3.82 -16.70 4.73
N GLN A 96 4.37 -15.48 4.60
CA GLN A 96 3.58 -14.27 4.38
C GLN A 96 2.78 -14.33 3.07
N GLN A 97 3.41 -14.74 1.96
CA GLN A 97 2.74 -14.92 0.67
C GLN A 97 1.61 -15.94 0.74
N SER A 98 1.85 -17.07 1.39
CA SER A 98 0.83 -18.08 1.62
C SER A 98 -0.33 -17.54 2.44
N GLY A 99 -0.04 -16.79 3.50
CA GLY A 99 -1.03 -16.13 4.34
C GLY A 99 -1.91 -15.15 3.56
N LEU A 100 -1.28 -14.31 2.72
CA LEU A 100 -1.97 -13.36 1.84
C LEU A 100 -2.90 -14.08 0.86
N LYS A 101 -2.41 -15.15 0.22
CA LYS A 101 -3.19 -15.98 -0.70
C LYS A 101 -4.45 -16.55 -0.03
N TYR A 102 -4.32 -17.11 1.15
CA TYR A 102 -5.47 -17.68 1.87
C TYR A 102 -6.40 -16.60 2.43
N ALA A 103 -5.89 -15.43 2.83
CA ALA A 103 -6.72 -14.30 3.20
C ALA A 103 -7.56 -13.81 2.00
N LYS A 104 -6.97 -13.74 0.80
CA LYS A 104 -7.68 -13.42 -0.46
C LYS A 104 -8.79 -14.43 -0.74
N TYR A 105 -8.52 -15.73 -0.59
CA TYR A 105 -9.54 -16.78 -0.79
C TYR A 105 -10.70 -16.66 0.21
N ARG A 106 -10.43 -16.33 1.47
CA ARG A 106 -11.48 -16.06 2.46
C ARG A 106 -12.36 -14.89 2.05
N ASN A 107 -11.77 -13.79 1.58
CA ASN A 107 -12.51 -12.62 1.10
C ASN A 107 -13.38 -12.97 -0.12
N ILE A 108 -12.86 -13.70 -1.09
CA ILE A 108 -13.62 -14.18 -2.27
C ILE A 108 -14.78 -15.07 -1.82
N SER A 109 -14.56 -15.98 -0.88
CA SER A 109 -15.60 -16.85 -0.34
C SER A 109 -16.68 -16.06 0.42
N ALA A 110 -16.34 -15.01 1.13
CA ALA A 110 -17.30 -14.12 1.77
C ALA A 110 -18.16 -13.40 0.74
N LEU A 111 -17.51 -12.80 -0.28
CA LEU A 111 -18.20 -12.13 -1.39
C LEU A 111 -19.17 -13.07 -2.13
N SER A 112 -18.78 -14.33 -2.39
CA SER A 112 -19.62 -15.31 -3.07
C SER A 112 -20.87 -15.68 -2.28
N ARG A 113 -20.88 -15.46 -0.95
CA ARG A 113 -22.04 -15.62 -0.08
C ARG A 113 -22.86 -14.33 0.09
N GLY A 114 -22.50 -13.26 -0.62
CA GLY A 114 -23.15 -11.94 -0.50
C GLY A 114 -22.73 -11.16 0.76
N GLU A 115 -21.66 -11.59 1.44
CA GLU A 115 -21.10 -10.89 2.60
C GLU A 115 -20.16 -9.77 2.11
N THR A 116 -20.05 -8.68 2.86
CA THR A 116 -19.07 -7.63 2.59
C THR A 116 -17.75 -7.96 3.27
N PRO A 117 -16.57 -7.85 2.60
CA PRO A 117 -15.29 -8.01 3.25
C PRO A 117 -15.16 -7.08 4.45
N GLY A 118 -14.72 -7.63 5.57
CA GLY A 118 -14.60 -6.90 6.82
C GLY A 118 -13.26 -6.15 6.95
N PRO A 119 -13.02 -5.51 8.12
CA PRO A 119 -11.83 -4.74 8.41
C PRO A 119 -10.52 -5.57 8.37
N GLN A 120 -10.62 -6.90 8.46
CA GLN A 120 -9.48 -7.82 8.33
C GLN A 120 -8.78 -7.73 6.95
N SER A 121 -9.41 -7.17 5.93
CA SER A 121 -8.76 -6.87 4.64
C SER A 121 -7.60 -5.87 4.78
N SER A 122 -7.58 -5.06 5.86
CA SER A 122 -6.48 -4.17 6.20
C SER A 122 -5.16 -4.92 6.45
N ILE A 123 -5.21 -6.16 6.92
CA ILE A 123 -4.03 -7.01 7.17
C ILE A 123 -3.31 -7.28 5.85
N THR A 124 -4.05 -7.59 4.80
CA THR A 124 -3.48 -7.89 3.48
C THR A 124 -2.61 -6.75 2.98
N LYS A 125 -3.10 -5.51 3.05
CA LYS A 125 -2.36 -4.32 2.59
C LYS A 125 -1.09 -4.07 3.41
N ILE A 126 -1.16 -4.17 4.74
CA ILE A 126 0.02 -3.99 5.61
C ILE A 126 1.10 -5.03 5.29
N VAL A 127 0.72 -6.30 5.24
CA VAL A 127 1.68 -7.39 5.01
C VAL A 127 2.28 -7.28 3.61
N SER A 128 1.48 -7.05 2.57
CA SER A 128 1.99 -6.94 1.20
C SER A 128 2.94 -5.76 1.00
N GLY A 129 2.62 -4.59 1.56
CA GLY A 129 3.48 -3.41 1.43
C GLY A 129 4.82 -3.55 2.18
N ASN A 130 4.80 -4.10 3.39
CA ASN A 130 6.02 -4.34 4.15
C ASN A 130 6.89 -5.42 3.48
N LYS A 131 6.28 -6.55 3.07
CA LYS A 131 6.97 -7.63 2.35
C LYS A 131 7.63 -7.13 1.06
N LEU A 132 6.92 -6.32 0.26
CA LEU A 132 7.48 -5.73 -0.96
C LEU A 132 8.73 -4.89 -0.64
N GLN A 133 8.69 -4.05 0.38
CA GLN A 133 9.83 -3.22 0.77
C GLN A 133 11.02 -4.07 1.23
N GLU A 134 10.77 -5.11 2.03
CA GLU A 134 11.81 -6.02 2.52
C GLU A 134 12.46 -6.80 1.37
N ILE A 135 11.67 -7.35 0.45
CA ILE A 135 12.18 -8.08 -0.72
C ILE A 135 12.94 -7.15 -1.66
N ALA A 136 12.44 -5.93 -1.90
CA ALA A 136 13.14 -4.97 -2.74
C ALA A 136 14.50 -4.57 -2.16
N ASN A 137 14.56 -4.29 -0.85
CA ASN A 137 15.83 -4.04 -0.16
C ASN A 137 16.78 -5.22 -0.25
N PHE A 138 16.28 -6.42 0.02
CA PHE A 138 17.07 -7.66 -0.07
C PHE A 138 17.65 -7.87 -1.47
N GLY A 139 16.86 -7.66 -2.52
CA GLY A 139 17.32 -7.78 -3.90
C GLY A 139 18.43 -6.78 -4.24
N LEU A 140 18.28 -5.52 -3.84
CA LEU A 140 19.30 -4.51 -4.04
C LEU A 140 20.60 -4.83 -3.27
N ASP A 141 20.49 -5.28 -2.02
CA ASP A 141 21.62 -5.69 -1.21
C ASP A 141 22.36 -6.90 -1.83
N MET A 142 21.60 -7.88 -2.35
CA MET A 142 22.17 -9.05 -3.02
C MET A 142 22.87 -8.72 -4.34
N LEU A 143 22.39 -7.72 -5.06
CA LEU A 143 22.98 -7.25 -6.32
C LEU A 143 24.18 -6.34 -6.11
N ASP A 144 24.44 -5.90 -4.87
CA ASP A 144 25.54 -5.01 -4.49
C ASP A 144 25.67 -3.81 -5.43
N SER A 145 26.82 -3.55 -5.99
CA SER A 145 27.06 -2.43 -6.90
C SER A 145 26.18 -2.48 -8.17
N ALA A 146 25.79 -3.65 -8.64
CA ALA A 146 24.85 -3.78 -9.76
C ALA A 146 23.46 -3.27 -9.40
N GLY A 147 23.05 -3.38 -8.13
CA GLY A 147 21.74 -2.91 -7.65
C GLY A 147 21.52 -1.40 -7.74
N ILE A 148 22.59 -0.60 -7.74
CA ILE A 148 22.51 0.86 -7.85
C ILE A 148 22.61 1.38 -9.30
N VAL A 149 23.02 0.52 -10.23
CA VAL A 149 23.12 0.89 -11.65
C VAL A 149 21.73 0.95 -12.26
N ARG A 150 21.37 2.11 -12.75
CA ARG A 150 20.11 2.26 -13.50
C ARG A 150 20.27 1.65 -14.90
N SER A 151 19.47 0.66 -15.23
CA SER A 151 19.40 0.10 -16.58
C SER A 151 18.27 0.75 -17.37
N GLU A 152 18.55 1.05 -18.63
CA GLU A 152 17.52 1.46 -19.60
C GLU A 152 16.89 0.25 -20.30
N GLU A 153 17.42 -0.95 -20.08
CA GLU A 153 16.86 -2.18 -20.62
C GLU A 153 15.58 -2.56 -19.86
N GLU A 154 14.50 -2.69 -20.62
CA GLU A 154 13.23 -3.15 -20.09
C GLU A 154 13.38 -4.58 -19.55
N GLY A 155 12.97 -4.80 -18.29
CA GLY A 155 13.04 -6.10 -17.64
C GLY A 155 14.40 -6.46 -17.01
N ALA A 156 15.36 -5.53 -16.94
CA ALA A 156 16.58 -5.76 -16.19
C ALA A 156 16.27 -6.07 -14.72
N GLU A 157 16.91 -7.10 -14.16
CA GLU A 157 16.62 -7.63 -12.82
C GLU A 157 16.72 -6.55 -11.73
N GLN A 158 17.78 -5.72 -11.78
CA GLN A 158 17.95 -4.61 -10.83
C GLN A 158 16.81 -3.58 -10.92
N SER A 159 16.25 -3.34 -12.11
CA SER A 159 15.17 -2.38 -12.31
C SER A 159 13.91 -2.79 -11.53
N MET A 160 13.59 -4.08 -11.50
CA MET A 160 12.45 -4.61 -10.74
C MET A 160 12.61 -4.33 -9.24
N TYR A 161 13.78 -4.57 -8.67
CA TYR A 161 14.05 -4.29 -7.25
C TYR A 161 14.11 -2.79 -6.97
N GLN A 162 14.66 -1.98 -7.88
CA GLN A 162 14.65 -0.52 -7.75
C GLN A 162 13.23 0.05 -7.75
N PHE A 163 12.38 -0.38 -8.68
CA PHE A 163 10.97 0.01 -8.70
C PHE A 163 10.22 -0.43 -7.44
N GLY A 164 10.46 -1.66 -6.99
CA GLY A 164 9.91 -2.16 -5.74
C GLY A 164 10.33 -1.32 -4.53
N PHE A 165 11.60 -0.92 -4.47
CA PHE A 165 12.14 -0.07 -3.41
C PHE A 165 11.44 1.30 -3.34
N TRP A 166 11.32 1.98 -4.48
CA TRP A 166 10.66 3.28 -4.53
C TRP A 166 9.15 3.18 -4.36
N GLY A 167 8.53 2.21 -5.02
CA GLY A 167 7.07 2.02 -5.02
C GLY A 167 6.53 1.56 -3.67
N ALA A 168 7.29 0.76 -2.92
CA ALA A 168 6.85 0.25 -1.61
C ALA A 168 6.49 1.38 -0.62
N ALA A 169 7.23 2.49 -0.63
CA ALA A 169 6.92 3.64 0.21
C ALA A 169 5.53 4.22 -0.13
N GLY A 170 5.21 4.34 -1.41
CA GLY A 170 3.88 4.76 -1.89
C GLY A 170 2.78 3.77 -1.49
N ILE A 171 3.01 2.47 -1.66
CA ILE A 171 2.06 1.42 -1.27
C ILE A 171 1.77 1.46 0.23
N ARG A 172 2.75 1.77 1.08
CA ARG A 172 2.57 1.87 2.54
C ARG A 172 1.74 3.07 2.98
N ILE A 173 1.54 4.06 2.10
CA ILE A 173 0.72 5.26 2.34
C ILE A 173 -0.64 5.14 1.66
N ALA A 174 -0.68 4.67 0.42
CA ALA A 174 -1.88 4.56 -0.40
C ALA A 174 -2.93 3.62 0.22
N GLY A 175 -4.21 3.90 0.04
CA GLY A 175 -5.30 3.09 0.58
C GLY A 175 -5.40 3.08 2.12
N GLY A 176 -4.73 4.01 2.78
CA GLY A 176 -4.56 4.15 4.23
C GLY A 176 -3.15 3.81 4.69
N THR A 177 -2.57 4.66 5.55
CA THR A 177 -1.23 4.42 6.09
C THR A 177 -1.20 3.16 6.95
N ASP A 178 -0.02 2.58 7.14
CA ASP A 178 0.17 1.42 8.01
C ASP A 178 -0.38 1.67 9.42
N GLU A 179 -0.22 2.90 9.95
CA GLU A 179 -0.69 3.31 11.27
C GLU A 179 -2.22 3.30 11.35
N ILE A 180 -2.89 3.92 10.36
CA ILE A 180 -4.36 3.93 10.28
C ILE A 180 -4.91 2.51 10.14
N LEU A 181 -4.27 1.68 9.34
CA LEU A 181 -4.71 0.29 9.18
C LEU A 181 -4.49 -0.54 10.45
N LYS A 182 -3.40 -0.31 11.20
CA LYS A 182 -3.17 -0.92 12.52
C LYS A 182 -4.25 -0.50 13.52
N ASN A 183 -4.66 0.78 13.53
CA ASN A 183 -5.77 1.24 14.37
C ASN A 183 -7.09 0.55 13.99
N ILE A 184 -7.39 0.43 12.70
CA ILE A 184 -8.58 -0.31 12.23
C ILE A 184 -8.55 -1.77 12.71
N ILE A 185 -7.39 -2.43 12.61
CA ILE A 185 -7.24 -3.81 13.06
C ILE A 185 -7.43 -3.90 14.57
N SER A 186 -6.78 -3.05 15.36
CA SER A 186 -6.87 -3.07 16.81
C SER A 186 -8.30 -2.84 17.30
N GLU A 187 -8.99 -1.85 16.76
CA GLU A 187 -10.31 -1.46 17.20
C GLU A 187 -11.42 -2.38 16.66
N GLN A 188 -11.37 -2.73 15.37
CA GLN A 188 -12.49 -3.40 14.71
C GLN A 188 -12.31 -4.91 14.54
N VAL A 189 -11.07 -5.42 14.54
CA VAL A 189 -10.79 -6.85 14.45
C VAL A 189 -10.51 -7.44 15.83
N LEU A 190 -9.67 -6.79 16.64
CA LEU A 190 -9.29 -7.27 17.96
C LEU A 190 -10.20 -6.77 19.08
N GLY A 191 -11.10 -5.79 18.81
CA GLY A 191 -12.01 -5.24 19.79
C GLY A 191 -11.32 -4.44 20.90
N MET A 192 -10.13 -3.89 20.63
CA MET A 192 -9.41 -3.07 21.59
C MET A 192 -10.11 -1.72 21.75
N PRO A 193 -9.97 -1.06 22.93
CA PRO A 193 -10.55 0.26 23.14
C PRO A 193 -9.98 1.29 22.17
N GLN A 194 -10.84 2.20 21.72
CA GLN A 194 -10.42 3.34 20.90
C GLN A 194 -9.64 4.33 21.75
N ASP A 195 -8.71 5.05 21.10
CA ASP A 195 -8.05 6.20 21.72
C ASP A 195 -9.06 7.27 22.12
N MET A 196 -8.75 8.02 23.18
CA MET A 196 -9.56 9.16 23.59
C MET A 196 -9.54 10.22 22.48
N ARG A 197 -10.72 10.53 21.97
CA ARG A 197 -10.90 11.51 20.89
C ARG A 197 -11.66 12.72 21.37
N ALA A 198 -10.93 13.84 21.55
CA ALA A 198 -11.50 15.12 21.95
C ALA A 198 -12.40 15.75 20.86
N ASP A 199 -12.28 15.28 19.62
CA ASP A 199 -13.03 15.78 18.45
C ASP A 199 -14.34 15.01 18.22
N LYS A 200 -14.56 13.90 18.91
CA LYS A 200 -15.69 13.01 18.62
C LYS A 200 -17.04 13.67 18.97
N GLY A 201 -17.86 13.83 17.95
CA GLY A 201 -19.22 14.37 18.09
C GLY A 201 -19.30 15.89 18.21
N LEU A 202 -18.19 16.59 18.05
CA LEU A 202 -18.15 18.05 18.03
C LEU A 202 -18.09 18.61 16.60
N PRO A 203 -18.75 19.75 16.33
CA PRO A 203 -18.51 20.52 15.12
C PRO A 203 -17.04 20.95 15.04
N PHE A 204 -16.50 21.10 13.83
CA PHE A 204 -15.08 21.42 13.61
C PHE A 204 -14.62 22.69 14.36
N ASN A 205 -15.46 23.73 14.40
CA ASN A 205 -15.18 25.00 15.10
C ASN A 205 -15.22 24.92 16.63
N GLU A 206 -15.69 23.80 17.18
CA GLU A 206 -15.77 23.52 18.62
C GLU A 206 -14.68 22.56 19.12
N ILE A 207 -13.90 22.00 18.17
CA ILE A 207 -12.82 21.08 18.53
C ILE A 207 -11.72 21.82 19.30
N PRO A 208 -11.26 21.28 20.45
CA PRO A 208 -10.15 21.89 21.20
C PRO A 208 -8.88 22.00 20.35
N THR A 209 -8.31 23.20 20.24
CA THR A 209 -7.11 23.48 19.42
C THR A 209 -5.82 23.48 20.21
N GLY A 210 -5.72 22.69 21.27
CA GLY A 210 -4.56 22.65 22.14
C GLY A 210 -4.63 23.68 23.27
N ASN A 211 -3.59 23.78 24.07
CA ASN A 211 -3.56 24.58 25.27
C ASN A 211 -3.87 26.07 24.99
N LYS A 212 -4.97 26.52 25.54
CA LYS A 212 -5.09 27.92 26.01
C LYS A 212 -4.75 27.96 27.47
#